data_babc881be3a1f3645e3620f0310dc2f9
#
_entry.id   babc881be3a1f3645e3620f0310dc2f9
#
_cell.length_a   1.000
_cell.length_b   1.000
_cell.length_c   1.000
_cell.angle_alpha   90.00
_cell.angle_beta   90.00
_cell.angle_gamma   90.00
#
_symmetry.space_group_name_H-M   'P 1'
#
loop_
_entity.id
_entity.type
_entity.pdbx_description
1 polymer ?
#
loop_
_entity_poly.entity_id
_entity_poly.type
_entity_poly.pdbx_seq_one_letter_code
_entity_poly.pdbx_strand_id
1 'polypeptide(L)' 'MLTPEQSRAARGWLNWSQEDLAQRANVSLSTVRNFEKGRNVPIKNNLDAIRSVLESAGISLLFDNGGKPHGIAATSQEP' A
#
# COMPACT_ATOMS: atom_id res chain seq x y z
N MET A 1 -3.39 2.10 10.03
CA MET A 1 -2.07 1.66 9.53
C MET A 1 -2.22 0.75 8.33
N LEU A 2 -1.49 1.00 7.28
CA LEU A 2 -1.52 0.16 6.09
C LEU A 2 -1.15 -1.29 6.42
N THR A 3 -1.92 -2.23 5.93
CA THR A 3 -1.64 -3.65 6.13
C THR A 3 -1.12 -4.30 4.86
N PRO A 4 -0.49 -5.49 4.98
CA PRO A 4 -0.08 -6.25 3.81
C PRO A 4 -1.24 -6.52 2.84
N GLU A 5 -2.40 -6.84 3.36
CA GLU A 5 -3.59 -7.12 2.54
C GLU A 5 -4.02 -5.89 1.74
N GLN A 6 -4.05 -4.73 2.39
CA GLN A 6 -4.40 -3.49 1.70
C GLN A 6 -3.37 -3.15 0.62
N SER A 7 -2.10 -3.38 0.89
CA SER A 7 -1.04 -3.14 -0.08
C SER A 7 -1.19 -4.02 -1.32
N ARG A 8 -1.41 -5.31 -1.11
CA ARG A 8 -1.62 -6.24 -2.23
C ARG A 8 -2.87 -5.90 -3.03
N ALA A 9 -3.96 -5.58 -2.35
CA ALA A 9 -5.22 -5.21 -3.01
C ALA A 9 -5.05 -3.93 -3.83
N ALA A 10 -4.38 -2.93 -3.27
CA ALA A 10 -4.13 -1.68 -3.97
C ALA A 10 -3.28 -1.90 -5.22
N ARG A 11 -2.20 -2.69 -5.10
CA ARG A 11 -1.37 -3.02 -6.25
C ARG A 11 -2.18 -3.75 -7.32
N GLY A 12 -3.02 -4.69 -6.90
CA GLY A 12 -3.87 -5.41 -7.84
C GLY A 12 -4.81 -4.47 -8.59
N TRP A 13 -5.39 -3.53 -7.88
CA TRP A 13 -6.26 -2.54 -8.50
C TRP A 13 -5.51 -1.67 -9.49
N LEU A 14 -4.30 -1.24 -9.13
CA LEU A 14 -3.48 -0.35 -9.95
C LEU A 14 -2.69 -1.09 -11.03
N ASN A 15 -2.71 -2.41 -11.01
CA ASN A 15 -1.90 -3.25 -11.90
C ASN A 15 -0.40 -2.97 -11.73
N TRP A 16 0.02 -2.77 -10.49
CA TRP A 16 1.42 -2.55 -10.17
C TRP A 16 2.05 -3.84 -9.64
N SER A 17 3.30 -4.08 -10.05
CA SER A 17 4.11 -5.12 -9.44
C SER A 17 4.66 -4.63 -8.10
N GLN A 18 5.22 -5.53 -7.31
CA GLN A 18 5.94 -5.14 -6.10
C GLN A 18 7.10 -4.21 -6.42
N GLU A 19 7.78 -4.46 -7.54
CA GLU A 19 8.87 -3.61 -7.99
C GLU A 19 8.37 -2.21 -8.34
N ASP A 20 7.24 -2.12 -9.02
CA ASP A 20 6.63 -0.82 -9.33
C ASP A 20 6.37 -0.03 -8.06
N LEU A 21 5.78 -0.69 -7.06
CA LEU A 21 5.49 -0.02 -5.79
C LEU A 21 6.77 0.42 -5.10
N ALA A 22 7.78 -0.45 -5.06
CA ALA A 22 9.06 -0.15 -4.43
C ALA A 22 9.72 1.06 -5.07
N GLN A 23 9.74 1.12 -6.39
CA GLN A 23 10.33 2.24 -7.12
C GLN A 23 9.59 3.55 -6.84
N ARG A 24 8.27 3.50 -6.88
CA ARG A 24 7.44 4.70 -6.66
C ARG A 24 7.56 5.22 -5.24
N ALA A 25 7.66 4.32 -4.28
CA ALA A 25 7.81 4.69 -2.86
C ALA A 25 9.26 4.97 -2.46
N ASN A 26 10.19 4.72 -3.37
CA ASN A 26 11.63 4.88 -3.11
C ASN A 26 12.09 4.03 -1.92
N VAL A 27 11.62 2.80 -1.87
CA VAL A 27 12.03 1.81 -0.89
C VAL A 27 12.57 0.58 -1.63
N SER A 28 13.26 -0.31 -0.92
CA SER A 28 13.79 -1.50 -1.56
C SER A 28 12.68 -2.49 -1.89
N LEU A 29 12.90 -3.29 -2.93
CA LEU A 29 11.98 -4.37 -3.27
C LEU A 29 11.84 -5.36 -2.12
N SER A 30 12.94 -5.64 -1.42
CA SER A 30 12.90 -6.53 -0.24
C SER A 30 11.97 -5.99 0.84
N THR A 31 11.94 -4.68 1.04
CA THR A 31 11.05 -4.05 2.01
C THR A 31 9.58 -4.33 1.65
N VAL A 32 9.22 -4.16 0.37
CA VAL A 32 7.85 -4.42 -0.07
C VAL A 32 7.51 -5.91 0.06
N ARG A 33 8.41 -6.78 -0.40
CA ARG A 33 8.20 -8.22 -0.34
C ARG A 33 7.97 -8.71 1.09
N ASN A 34 8.85 -8.31 1.99
CA ASN A 34 8.77 -8.76 3.39
C ASN A 34 7.53 -8.19 4.08
N PHE A 35 7.19 -6.95 3.78
CA PHE A 35 5.97 -6.36 4.32
C PHE A 35 4.73 -7.11 3.85
N GLU A 36 4.62 -7.35 2.56
CA GLU A 36 3.42 -7.97 2.00
C GLU A 36 3.27 -9.44 2.36
N LYS A 37 4.37 -10.09 2.74
CA LYS A 37 4.33 -11.45 3.27
C LYS A 37 4.04 -11.50 4.76
N GLY A 38 3.97 -10.35 5.42
CA GLY A 38 3.75 -10.28 6.85
C GLY A 38 4.98 -10.61 7.68
N ARG A 39 6.16 -10.62 7.09
CA ARG A 39 7.39 -10.98 7.81
C ARG A 39 7.92 -9.85 8.66
N ASN A 40 7.88 -8.63 8.14
CA ASN A 40 8.40 -7.46 8.83
C ASN A 40 7.48 -6.28 8.62
N VAL A 41 7.33 -5.47 9.67
CA VAL A 41 6.72 -4.15 9.54
C VAL A 41 7.85 -3.19 9.20
N PRO A 42 7.78 -2.47 8.07
CA PRO A 42 8.82 -1.51 7.73
C PRO A 42 8.92 -0.41 8.78
N ILE A 43 10.07 0.26 8.84
CA ILE A 43 10.18 1.45 9.67
C ILE A 43 9.13 2.47 9.23
N LYS A 44 8.76 3.34 10.15
CA LYS A 44 7.64 4.26 9.95
C LYS A 44 7.76 5.06 8.65
N ASN A 45 8.93 5.60 8.36
CA ASN A 45 9.12 6.41 7.16
C ASN A 45 8.87 5.61 5.88
N ASN A 46 9.31 4.35 5.84
CA ASN A 46 9.10 3.50 4.68
C ASN A 46 7.64 3.12 4.52
N LEU A 47 6.98 2.81 5.64
CA LEU A 47 5.56 2.46 5.61
C LEU A 47 4.73 3.67 5.17
N ASP A 48 5.05 4.86 5.67
CA ASP A 48 4.38 6.09 5.27
C ASP A 48 4.61 6.39 3.78
N ALA A 49 5.81 6.12 3.27
CA ALA A 49 6.11 6.33 1.85
C ALA A 49 5.27 5.40 0.96
N ILE A 50 5.14 4.14 1.34
CA ILE A 50 4.29 3.19 0.61
C ILE A 50 2.84 3.67 0.62
N ARG A 51 2.34 4.04 1.78
CA ARG A 51 0.97 4.53 1.93
C ARG A 51 0.73 5.77 1.08
N SER A 52 1.64 6.73 1.13
CA SER A 52 1.51 7.98 0.38
C SER A 52 1.42 7.75 -1.12
N VAL A 53 2.24 6.84 -1.64
CA VAL A 53 2.25 6.51 -3.06
C VAL A 53 0.92 5.90 -3.48
N LEU A 54 0.37 5.00 -2.68
CA LEU A 54 -0.92 4.39 -2.96
C LEU A 54 -2.04 5.43 -2.91
N GLU A 55 -2.03 6.29 -1.90
CA GLU A 55 -3.04 7.33 -1.77
C GLU A 55 -2.95 8.33 -2.92
N SER A 56 -1.75 8.70 -3.35
CA SER A 56 -1.55 9.58 -4.49
C SER A 56 -2.07 8.97 -5.80
N ALA A 57 -2.08 7.66 -5.88
CA ALA A 57 -2.59 6.94 -7.05
C ALA A 57 -4.11 6.73 -7.01
N GLY A 58 -4.79 7.29 -6.01
CA GLY A 58 -6.25 7.25 -5.92
C GLY A 58 -6.80 6.14 -5.04
N ILE A 59 -5.95 5.50 -4.24
CA ILE A 59 -6.40 4.44 -3.32
C ILE A 59 -6.67 5.05 -1.95
N SER A 60 -7.85 4.79 -1.42
CA SER A 60 -8.18 5.13 -0.04
C SER A 60 -8.13 3.88 0.80
N LEU A 61 -7.45 3.93 1.93
CA LEU A 61 -7.38 2.81 2.87
C LEU A 61 -8.56 2.91 3.82
N LEU A 62 -9.31 1.81 3.92
CA LEU A 62 -10.52 1.78 4.73
C LEU A 62 -10.26 1.08 6.07
N PHE A 63 -10.84 1.66 7.12
CA PHE A 63 -10.75 1.11 8.46
C PHE A 63 -12.15 1.11 9.07
N ASP A 64 -12.45 0.12 9.92
CA ASP A 64 -13.73 0.09 10.59
C ASP A 64 -13.74 1.04 11.80
N ASN A 65 -14.85 1.05 12.54
CA ASN A 65 -15.00 1.95 13.69
C ASN A 65 -13.97 1.69 14.79
N GLY A 66 -13.42 0.50 14.85
CA GLY A 66 -12.39 0.15 15.81
C GLY A 66 -10.98 0.40 15.30
N GLY A 67 -10.85 0.96 14.08
CA GLY A 67 -9.55 1.20 13.48
C GLY A 67 -8.94 -0.01 12.81
N LYS A 68 -9.68 -1.10 12.67
CA LYS A 68 -9.17 -2.29 12.00
C LYS A 68 -9.24 -2.11 10.48
N PRO A 69 -8.25 -2.63 9.75
CA PRO A 69 -8.28 -2.57 8.30
C PRO A 69 -9.52 -3.24 7.74
N HIS A 70 -10.18 -2.58 6.80
CA HIS A 70 -11.45 -3.03 6.27
C HIS A 70 -11.37 -3.31 4.76
N GLY A 71 -10.41 -2.71 4.08
CA GLY A 71 -10.26 -2.87 2.65
C GLY A 71 -9.70 -1.61 2.03
N ILE A 72 -9.98 -1.44 0.76
CA ILE A 72 -9.59 -0.25 0.02
C ILE A 72 -10.76 0.24 -0.82
N ALA A 73 -10.70 1.53 -1.17
CA ALA A 73 -11.57 2.10 -2.18
C ALA A 73 -10.70 2.80 -3.21
N ALA A 74 -11.10 2.80 -4.45
CA ALA A 74 -10.36 3.47 -5.51
C ALA A 74 -11.14 4.67 -5.98
N THR A 75 -10.43 5.79 -6.12
CA THR A 75 -11.01 7.00 -6.69
C THR A 75 -11.04 6.86 -8.20
N SER A 76 -12.14 7.29 -8.82
CA SER A 76 -12.21 7.31 -10.27
C SER A 76 -11.16 8.25 -10.84
N GLN A 77 -10.40 7.78 -11.82
CA GLN A 77 -9.38 8.57 -12.50
C GLN A 77 -9.94 9.10 -13.82
N GLU A 78 -11.06 9.76 -13.75
CA GLU A 78 -11.69 10.27 -14.95
C GLU A 78 -10.80 11.27 -15.66
N PRO A 79 -10.56 11.08 -16.96
CA PRO A 79 -9.81 12.06 -17.72
C PRO A 79 -10.62 13.33 -17.94
#